data_cb7a4465643c8acded767b34e7715258
#
_entry.id   cb7a4465643c8acded767b34e7715258
#
_cell.length_a   1.000
_cell.length_b   1.000
_cell.length_c   1.000
_cell.angle_alpha   90.00
_cell.angle_beta   90.00
_cell.angle_gamma   90.00
#
_symmetry.space_group_name_H-M   'P 1'
#
loop_
_entity.id
_entity.type
_entity.pdbx_description
1 polymer ?
#
loop_
_entity_poly.entity_id
_entity_poly.type
_entity_poly.pdbx_seq_one_letter_code
_entity_poly.pdbx_strand_id
1 'polypeptide(L)'
;TQAHNLVADNPEKLAELQRLWLIEAVKYNVVPLDDRGFERINPDIAGRPQLIRGNSQLLFSGMRVSENCILNMKNKSHQVTANVVVPEGGASGVIVTQGGQVGGWSLYVHDGKLKYCYNFFGIQYFITAADTPLPAGKHQVRMEFAYDGGGLAKGGTVTLYYDGNAVG
;
A
#
# COMPACT_ATOMS: atom_id res chain seq x y z
N THR A 1 -4.06 -31.03 28.08
CA THR A 1 -3.63 -30.77 26.70
C THR A 1 -4.69 -29.95 25.98
N GLN A 2 -4.32 -29.10 25.05
CA GLN A 2 -5.26 -28.28 24.27
C GLN A 2 -6.17 -29.11 23.33
N ALA A 3 -6.00 -30.42 23.30
CA ALA A 3 -6.78 -31.35 22.47
C ALA A 3 -8.19 -31.67 22.99
N HIS A 4 -8.45 -31.37 24.27
CA HIS A 4 -9.74 -31.66 24.89
C HIS A 4 -10.35 -30.35 25.46
N ASN A 5 -11.58 -30.06 25.09
CA ASN A 5 -12.32 -28.94 25.63
C ASN A 5 -12.89 -29.34 27.01
N LEU A 6 -12.37 -28.72 28.07
CA LEU A 6 -12.78 -28.99 29.46
C LEU A 6 -13.75 -27.95 30.03
N VAL A 7 -14.26 -27.03 29.20
CA VAL A 7 -15.10 -25.91 29.61
C VAL A 7 -16.37 -26.39 30.34
N ALA A 8 -17.02 -27.41 29.76
CA ALA A 8 -18.27 -27.95 30.37
C ALA A 8 -18.04 -28.60 31.73
N ASP A 9 -16.85 -29.20 31.93
CA ASP A 9 -16.51 -29.90 33.16
C ASP A 9 -15.99 -28.96 34.29
N ASN A 10 -15.62 -27.70 33.92
CA ASN A 10 -15.00 -26.74 34.86
C ASN A 10 -15.57 -25.32 34.71
N PRO A 11 -16.88 -25.12 34.86
CA PRO A 11 -17.49 -23.80 34.62
C PRO A 11 -16.99 -22.71 35.59
N GLU A 12 -16.71 -23.03 36.84
CA GLU A 12 -16.19 -22.07 37.81
C GLU A 12 -14.78 -21.59 37.43
N LYS A 13 -13.94 -22.53 36.97
CA LYS A 13 -12.58 -22.20 36.52
C LYS A 13 -12.60 -21.35 35.25
N LEU A 14 -13.54 -21.61 34.34
CA LEU A 14 -13.76 -20.75 33.19
C LEU A 14 -14.12 -19.33 33.62
N ALA A 15 -15.08 -19.17 34.51
CA ALA A 15 -15.50 -17.85 35.02
C ALA A 15 -14.34 -17.07 35.69
N GLU A 16 -13.55 -17.78 36.52
CA GLU A 16 -12.34 -17.22 37.13
C GLU A 16 -11.34 -16.70 36.05
N LEU A 17 -11.02 -17.53 35.06
CA LEU A 17 -10.07 -17.18 34.01
C LEU A 17 -10.58 -16.04 33.13
N GLN A 18 -11.87 -16.00 32.79
CA GLN A 18 -12.48 -14.89 32.05
C GLN A 18 -12.38 -13.57 32.83
N ARG A 19 -12.60 -13.61 34.14
CA ARG A 19 -12.45 -12.42 35.00
C ARG A 19 -10.99 -11.94 35.02
N LEU A 20 -10.05 -12.83 35.25
CA LEU A 20 -8.63 -12.50 35.24
C LEU A 20 -8.20 -11.93 33.90
N TRP A 21 -8.64 -12.55 32.80
CA TRP A 21 -8.36 -12.03 31.49
C TRP A 21 -8.87 -10.61 31.29
N LEU A 22 -10.11 -10.33 31.73
CA LEU A 22 -10.69 -8.99 31.57
C LEU A 22 -9.92 -7.95 32.42
N ILE A 23 -9.52 -8.29 33.63
CA ILE A 23 -8.71 -7.41 34.52
C ILE A 23 -7.39 -7.07 33.83
N GLU A 24 -6.67 -8.06 33.33
CA GLU A 24 -5.39 -7.84 32.66
C GLU A 24 -5.57 -7.11 31.32
N ALA A 25 -6.61 -7.44 30.55
CA ALA A 25 -6.90 -6.78 29.29
C ALA A 25 -7.18 -5.28 29.43
N VAL A 26 -7.91 -4.89 30.48
CA VAL A 26 -8.14 -3.46 30.80
C VAL A 26 -6.84 -2.79 31.26
N LYS A 27 -6.09 -3.44 32.15
CA LYS A 27 -4.83 -2.93 32.70
C LYS A 27 -3.80 -2.64 31.60
N TYR A 28 -3.73 -3.47 30.55
CA TYR A 28 -2.78 -3.36 29.46
C TYR A 28 -3.37 -2.76 28.18
N ASN A 29 -4.55 -2.14 28.25
CA ASN A 29 -5.21 -1.50 27.09
C ASN A 29 -5.44 -2.44 25.91
N VAL A 30 -5.80 -3.70 26.17
CA VAL A 30 -6.09 -4.70 25.13
C VAL A 30 -7.52 -4.55 24.59
N VAL A 31 -8.43 -4.01 25.39
CA VAL A 31 -9.83 -3.80 25.00
C VAL A 31 -10.07 -2.35 24.54
N PRO A 32 -10.95 -2.11 23.54
CA PRO A 32 -11.78 -3.12 22.86
C PRO A 32 -10.96 -3.99 21.91
N LEU A 33 -11.32 -5.26 21.80
CA LEU A 33 -10.72 -6.16 20.83
C LEU A 33 -11.07 -5.75 19.40
N ASP A 34 -10.11 -5.88 18.50
CA ASP A 34 -10.28 -5.61 17.07
C ASP A 34 -10.03 -6.89 16.26
N ASP A 35 -11.09 -7.50 15.78
CA ASP A 35 -11.08 -8.73 14.99
C ASP A 35 -11.12 -8.48 13.49
N ARG A 36 -11.07 -7.19 13.06
CA ARG A 36 -11.01 -6.82 11.65
C ARG A 36 -9.76 -7.41 10.99
N GLY A 37 -9.93 -7.96 9.80
CA GLY A 37 -8.87 -8.55 9.00
C GLY A 37 -8.34 -7.57 7.94
N PHE A 38 -8.91 -7.60 6.75
CA PHE A 38 -8.48 -6.78 5.61
C PHE A 38 -8.62 -5.28 5.84
N GLU A 39 -9.56 -4.85 6.65
CA GLU A 39 -9.78 -3.44 6.99
C GLU A 39 -8.55 -2.83 7.67
N ARG A 40 -7.76 -3.64 8.38
CA ARG A 40 -6.53 -3.19 9.05
C ARG A 40 -5.44 -2.73 8.06
N ILE A 41 -5.50 -3.16 6.82
CA ILE A 41 -4.58 -2.74 5.76
C ILE A 41 -4.83 -1.27 5.38
N ASN A 42 -6.08 -0.80 5.50
CA ASN A 42 -6.42 0.59 5.23
C ASN A 42 -6.40 1.42 6.53
N PRO A 43 -5.46 2.36 6.71
CA PRO A 43 -5.34 3.16 7.93
C PRO A 43 -6.57 4.03 8.23
N ASP A 44 -7.32 4.47 7.20
CA ASP A 44 -8.52 5.28 7.38
C ASP A 44 -9.63 4.48 8.08
N ILE A 45 -9.76 3.18 7.74
CA ILE A 45 -10.77 2.29 8.32
C ILE A 45 -10.30 1.77 9.68
N ALA A 46 -9.03 1.45 9.80
CA ALA A 46 -8.44 0.96 11.04
C ALA A 46 -8.33 2.05 12.13
N GLY A 47 -8.45 3.34 11.75
CA GLY A 47 -8.29 4.47 12.66
C GLY A 47 -6.84 4.68 13.09
N ARG A 48 -5.85 4.25 12.31
CA ARG A 48 -4.43 4.47 12.62
C ARG A 48 -4.07 5.94 12.41
N PRO A 49 -3.25 6.54 13.29
CA PRO A 49 -2.83 7.92 13.14
C PRO A 49 -2.08 8.15 11.82
N GLN A 50 -2.48 9.19 11.09
CA GLN A 50 -1.77 9.71 9.92
C GLN A 50 -1.07 11.02 10.31
N LEU A 51 0.23 11.09 10.08
CA LEU A 51 1.05 12.26 10.38
C LEU A 51 1.08 13.27 9.25
N ILE A 52 0.68 12.85 8.04
CA ILE A 52 0.53 13.71 6.87
C ILE A 52 -0.93 14.03 6.61
N ARG A 53 -1.21 15.28 6.23
CA ARG A 53 -2.57 15.75 5.89
C ARG A 53 -2.55 16.39 4.51
N GLY A 54 -3.74 16.43 3.87
CA GLY A 54 -3.91 17.00 2.54
C GLY A 54 -4.09 15.95 1.46
N ASN A 55 -4.03 16.39 0.21
CA ASN A 55 -4.25 15.55 -0.98
C ASN A 55 -3.03 15.48 -1.90
N SER A 56 -1.91 16.08 -1.51
CA SER A 56 -0.65 16.04 -2.24
C SER A 56 0.54 16.00 -1.30
N GLN A 57 1.62 15.37 -1.72
CA GLN A 57 2.86 15.27 -0.97
C GLN A 57 4.04 15.30 -1.93
N LEU A 58 5.05 16.10 -1.60
CA LEU A 58 6.30 16.15 -2.34
C LEU A 58 7.30 15.17 -1.71
N LEU A 59 7.92 14.36 -2.57
CA LEU A 59 8.98 13.43 -2.19
C LEU A 59 10.24 13.78 -2.96
N PHE A 60 11.40 13.51 -2.35
CA PHE A 60 12.71 13.74 -2.96
C PHE A 60 13.44 12.40 -3.12
N SER A 61 14.36 12.35 -4.07
CA SER A 61 15.23 11.19 -4.28
C SER A 61 15.96 10.79 -2.99
N GLY A 62 16.03 9.49 -2.73
CA GLY A 62 16.68 8.92 -1.55
C GLY A 62 15.86 8.95 -0.25
N MET A 63 14.66 9.54 -0.26
CA MET A 63 13.79 9.52 0.93
C MET A 63 13.28 8.11 1.22
N ARG A 64 13.25 7.78 2.53
CA ARG A 64 12.51 6.63 3.07
C ARG A 64 11.56 7.16 4.12
N VAL A 65 10.29 6.89 3.95
CA VAL A 65 9.24 7.36 4.86
C VAL A 65 8.42 6.17 5.37
N SER A 66 7.98 6.25 6.62
CA SER A 66 7.08 5.25 7.20
C SER A 66 5.67 5.41 6.65
N GLU A 67 4.87 4.35 6.72
CA GLU A 67 3.53 4.32 6.13
C GLU A 67 2.60 5.43 6.66
N ASN A 68 2.71 5.79 7.93
CA ASN A 68 1.92 6.87 8.53
C ASN A 68 2.39 8.29 8.17
N CYS A 69 3.53 8.40 7.48
CA CYS A 69 4.09 9.65 6.96
C CYS A 69 3.91 9.81 5.44
N ILE A 70 3.14 8.91 4.79
CA ILE A 70 2.79 9.01 3.37
C ILE A 70 1.27 9.10 3.23
N LEU A 71 0.80 9.85 2.23
CA LEU A 71 -0.62 9.92 1.93
C LEU A 71 -1.18 8.53 1.66
N ASN A 72 -2.33 8.22 2.28
CA ASN A 72 -2.99 6.94 2.05
C ASN A 72 -3.68 6.93 0.68
N MET A 73 -3.13 6.15 -0.25
CA MET A 73 -3.64 5.98 -1.62
C MET A 73 -4.45 4.69 -1.79
N LYS A 74 -4.61 3.88 -0.73
CA LYS A 74 -5.33 2.60 -0.82
C LYS A 74 -6.82 2.81 -1.07
N ASN A 75 -7.37 2.11 -2.05
CA ASN A 75 -8.77 2.21 -2.48
C ASN A 75 -9.20 3.62 -2.92
N LYS A 76 -8.30 4.35 -3.56
CA LYS A 76 -8.51 5.72 -4.03
C LYS A 76 -7.86 5.93 -5.39
N SER A 77 -8.50 6.73 -6.23
CA SER A 77 -7.84 7.27 -7.42
C SER A 77 -6.72 8.20 -7.00
N HIS A 78 -5.58 8.06 -7.65
CA HIS A 78 -4.39 8.85 -7.33
C HIS A 78 -3.46 8.96 -8.53
N GLN A 79 -2.50 9.86 -8.44
CA GLN A 79 -1.43 10.00 -9.43
C GLN A 79 -0.08 10.15 -8.75
N VAL A 80 0.94 9.73 -9.46
CA VAL A 80 2.35 9.93 -9.10
C VAL A 80 3.04 10.59 -10.28
N THR A 81 3.60 11.78 -10.05
CA THR A 81 4.33 12.54 -11.07
C THR A 81 5.78 12.69 -10.64
N ALA A 82 6.72 12.40 -11.53
CA ALA A 82 8.13 12.58 -11.27
C ALA A 82 8.82 13.34 -12.41
N ASN A 83 9.66 14.31 -12.06
CA ASN A 83 10.58 14.94 -12.99
C ASN A 83 11.88 14.13 -12.99
N VAL A 84 12.27 13.65 -14.15
CA VAL A 84 13.43 12.77 -14.31
C VAL A 84 14.41 13.34 -15.33
N VAL A 85 15.68 12.97 -15.18
CA VAL A 85 16.71 13.24 -16.19
C VAL A 85 17.23 11.90 -16.67
N VAL A 86 17.00 11.61 -17.95
CA VAL A 86 17.38 10.36 -18.60
C VAL A 86 18.71 10.57 -19.32
N PRO A 87 19.77 9.82 -18.99
CA PRO A 87 21.04 9.88 -19.70
C PRO A 87 20.92 9.44 -21.18
N GLU A 88 21.88 9.85 -22.03
CA GLU A 88 21.96 9.42 -23.44
C GLU A 88 22.00 7.89 -23.61
N GLY A 89 22.56 7.16 -22.64
CA GLY A 89 22.59 5.69 -22.60
C GLY A 89 21.30 5.04 -22.11
N GLY A 90 20.25 5.83 -21.87
CA GLY A 90 18.99 5.36 -21.28
C GLY A 90 19.02 5.29 -19.77
N ALA A 91 17.90 4.92 -19.17
CA ALA A 91 17.74 4.78 -17.73
C ALA A 91 17.18 3.40 -17.37
N SER A 92 17.52 2.93 -16.17
CA SER A 92 16.92 1.78 -15.51
C SER A 92 16.94 2.00 -14.01
N GLY A 93 15.85 1.65 -13.32
CA GLY A 93 15.76 1.77 -11.87
C GLY A 93 14.40 2.20 -11.39
N VAL A 94 14.26 2.23 -10.06
CA VAL A 94 13.01 2.59 -9.39
C VAL A 94 12.93 4.11 -9.23
N ILE A 95 11.79 4.67 -9.62
CA ILE A 95 11.44 6.08 -9.38
C ILE A 95 10.85 6.23 -7.98
N VAL A 96 9.83 5.43 -7.69
CA VAL A 96 9.19 5.36 -6.38
C VAL A 96 8.56 3.99 -6.17
N THR A 97 8.58 3.52 -4.94
CA THR A 97 7.96 2.25 -4.55
C THR A 97 7.34 2.36 -3.16
N GLN A 98 6.26 1.62 -2.94
CA GLN A 98 5.63 1.45 -1.64
C GLN A 98 5.30 -0.03 -1.43
N GLY A 99 5.67 -0.57 -0.28
CA GLY A 99 5.46 -1.98 0.05
C GLY A 99 6.67 -2.85 -0.23
N GLY A 100 6.46 -4.10 -0.57
CA GLY A 100 7.53 -5.07 -0.77
C GLY A 100 7.03 -6.42 -1.29
N GLN A 101 7.67 -7.50 -0.86
CA GLN A 101 7.39 -8.85 -1.35
C GLN A 101 5.95 -9.31 -1.09
N VAL A 102 5.37 -8.95 0.05
CA VAL A 102 4.01 -9.35 0.44
C VAL A 102 2.92 -8.39 -0.04
N GLY A 103 3.25 -7.42 -0.87
CA GLY A 103 2.29 -6.51 -1.48
C GLY A 103 2.81 -5.09 -1.62
N GLY A 104 2.19 -4.33 -2.53
CA GLY A 104 2.56 -2.96 -2.79
C GLY A 104 2.64 -2.64 -4.27
N TRP A 105 3.32 -1.55 -4.62
CA TRP A 105 3.46 -1.12 -6.00
C TRP A 105 4.81 -0.42 -6.23
N SER A 106 5.21 -0.36 -7.49
CA SER A 106 6.43 0.30 -7.92
C SER A 106 6.22 0.99 -9.27
N LEU A 107 6.72 2.23 -9.38
CA LEU A 107 6.89 2.96 -10.63
C LEU A 107 8.39 2.97 -10.94
N TYR A 108 8.78 2.45 -12.10
CA TYR A 108 10.18 2.21 -12.43
C TYR A 108 10.42 2.25 -13.93
N VAL A 109 11.69 2.38 -14.32
CA VAL A 109 12.12 2.21 -15.72
C VAL A 109 12.87 0.89 -15.84
N HIS A 110 12.50 0.08 -16.82
CA HIS A 110 13.17 -1.18 -17.13
C HIS A 110 13.08 -1.44 -18.64
N ASP A 111 14.18 -1.88 -19.25
CA ASP A 111 14.34 -2.00 -20.70
C ASP A 111 14.02 -0.69 -21.44
N GLY A 112 14.43 0.44 -20.86
CA GLY A 112 14.20 1.78 -21.40
C GLY A 112 12.75 2.26 -21.37
N LYS A 113 11.82 1.51 -20.78
CA LYS A 113 10.39 1.87 -20.70
C LYS A 113 9.94 2.13 -19.29
N LEU A 114 9.08 3.12 -19.14
CA LEU A 114 8.35 3.32 -17.85
C LEU A 114 7.41 2.15 -17.64
N LYS A 115 7.44 1.61 -16.42
CA LYS A 115 6.57 0.50 -16.01
C LYS A 115 5.98 0.80 -14.64
N TYR A 116 4.76 0.38 -14.44
CA TYR A 116 4.11 0.29 -13.14
C TYR A 116 3.83 -1.16 -12.84
N CYS A 117 4.16 -1.59 -11.63
CA CYS A 117 3.86 -2.93 -11.14
C CYS A 117 3.04 -2.83 -9.87
N TYR A 118 1.89 -3.45 -9.82
CA TYR A 118 1.13 -3.69 -8.60
C TYR A 118 1.29 -5.15 -8.18
N ASN A 119 1.82 -5.35 -6.97
CA ASN A 119 2.00 -6.66 -6.36
C ASN A 119 0.83 -6.95 -5.43
N PHE A 120 -0.03 -7.87 -5.83
CA PHE A 120 -1.16 -8.32 -5.02
C PHE A 120 -0.72 -9.50 -4.14
N PHE A 121 -0.28 -9.22 -2.93
CA PHE A 121 0.13 -10.16 -1.89
C PHE A 121 1.21 -11.19 -2.28
N GLY A 122 2.03 -10.91 -3.29
CA GLY A 122 2.98 -11.90 -3.82
C GLY A 122 2.33 -13.05 -4.61
N ILE A 123 1.00 -13.01 -4.77
CA ILE A 123 0.22 -14.02 -5.50
C ILE A 123 0.14 -13.67 -6.98
N GLN A 124 -0.07 -12.39 -7.29
CA GLN A 124 -0.23 -11.90 -8.66
C GLN A 124 0.42 -10.54 -8.82
N TYR A 125 1.06 -10.34 -9.98
CA TYR A 125 1.68 -9.09 -10.38
C TYR A 125 0.95 -8.53 -11.60
N PHE A 126 0.44 -7.29 -11.47
CA PHE A 126 -0.17 -6.56 -12.56
C PHE A 126 0.84 -5.54 -13.06
N ILE A 127 1.27 -5.68 -14.31
CA ILE A 127 2.29 -4.82 -14.90
C ILE A 127 1.70 -4.04 -16.06
N THR A 128 1.79 -2.72 -16.01
CA THR A 128 1.52 -1.80 -17.09
C THR A 128 2.83 -1.24 -17.58
N ALA A 129 3.08 -1.26 -18.89
CA ALA A 129 4.29 -0.75 -19.50
C ALA A 129 3.96 0.32 -20.54
N ALA A 130 4.83 1.32 -20.68
CA ALA A 130 4.75 2.26 -21.77
C ALA A 130 4.98 1.56 -23.13
N ASP A 131 4.26 1.99 -24.16
CA ASP A 131 4.38 1.43 -25.51
C ASP A 131 5.72 1.79 -26.15
N THR A 132 6.24 2.98 -25.81
CA THR A 132 7.49 3.53 -26.35
C THR A 132 8.56 3.68 -25.26
N PRO A 133 9.86 3.64 -25.62
CA PRO A 133 10.94 3.96 -24.72
C PRO A 133 10.85 5.41 -24.19
N LEU A 134 11.32 5.61 -22.96
CA LEU A 134 11.51 6.94 -22.40
C LEU A 134 12.77 7.57 -23.02
N PRO A 135 12.65 8.71 -23.73
CA PRO A 135 13.78 9.30 -24.43
C PRO A 135 14.81 9.90 -23.46
N ALA A 136 16.02 10.15 -23.96
CA ALA A 136 17.05 10.87 -23.22
C ALA A 136 16.63 12.34 -23.04
N GLY A 137 17.07 12.94 -21.93
CA GLY A 137 16.79 14.33 -21.59
C GLY A 137 15.98 14.52 -20.33
N LYS A 138 15.41 15.70 -20.18
CA LYS A 138 14.54 16.06 -19.05
C LYS A 138 13.09 15.77 -19.41
N HIS A 139 12.45 14.94 -18.62
CA HIS A 139 11.07 14.53 -18.86
C HIS A 139 10.25 14.55 -17.58
N GLN A 140 8.95 14.74 -17.72
CA GLN A 140 7.98 14.48 -16.68
C GLN A 140 7.32 13.13 -17.00
N VAL A 141 7.46 12.17 -16.08
CA VAL A 141 6.73 10.91 -16.16
C VAL A 141 5.60 10.93 -15.15
N ARG A 142 4.44 10.37 -15.51
CA ARG A 142 3.29 10.31 -14.64
C ARG A 142 2.59 8.95 -14.75
N MET A 143 2.15 8.44 -13.62
CA MET A 143 1.22 7.33 -13.49
C MET A 143 -0.07 7.85 -12.90
N GLU A 144 -1.19 7.52 -13.50
CA GLU A 144 -2.55 7.73 -12.98
C GLU A 144 -3.19 6.38 -12.70
N PHE A 145 -3.79 6.25 -11.53
CA PHE A 145 -4.64 5.12 -11.17
C PHE A 145 -6.06 5.62 -10.96
N ALA A 146 -6.97 5.18 -11.81
CA ALA A 146 -8.40 5.44 -11.69
C ALA A 146 -9.05 4.26 -10.97
N TYR A 147 -9.44 4.44 -9.72
CA TYR A 147 -10.06 3.42 -8.90
C TYR A 147 -11.53 3.22 -9.28
N ASP A 148 -11.99 1.98 -9.44
CA ASP A 148 -13.35 1.66 -9.87
C ASP A 148 -14.41 2.01 -8.81
N GLY A 149 -14.01 2.26 -7.55
CA GLY A 149 -14.91 2.63 -6.46
C GLY A 149 -15.78 1.48 -5.97
N GLY A 150 -16.83 1.80 -5.21
CA GLY A 150 -17.84 0.83 -4.78
C GLY A 150 -17.38 -0.13 -3.66
N GLY A 151 -16.39 0.24 -2.84
CA GLY A 151 -15.91 -0.54 -1.70
C GLY A 151 -14.40 -0.77 -1.71
N LEU A 152 -13.93 -1.77 -0.95
CA LEU A 152 -12.52 -2.12 -0.87
C LEU A 152 -12.12 -3.09 -2.00
N ALA A 153 -10.88 -3.01 -2.45
CA ALA A 153 -10.22 -3.93 -3.39
C ALA A 153 -11.00 -4.18 -4.69
N LYS A 154 -11.55 -3.12 -5.28
CA LYS A 154 -12.36 -3.22 -6.52
C LYS A 154 -11.54 -3.19 -7.80
N GLY A 155 -10.26 -2.80 -7.74
CA GLY A 155 -9.43 -2.66 -8.92
C GLY A 155 -9.47 -1.24 -9.49
N GLY A 156 -8.99 -1.09 -10.72
CA GLY A 156 -8.91 0.19 -11.41
C GLY A 156 -8.05 0.11 -12.67
N THR A 157 -7.94 1.24 -13.35
CA THR A 157 -7.16 1.39 -14.57
C THR A 157 -5.92 2.23 -14.31
N VAL A 158 -4.77 1.76 -14.79
CA VAL A 158 -3.50 2.50 -14.77
C VAL A 158 -3.25 3.10 -16.16
N THR A 159 -2.87 4.39 -16.20
CA THR A 159 -2.40 5.05 -17.41
C THR A 159 -1.04 5.68 -17.16
N LEU A 160 -0.10 5.50 -18.08
CA LEU A 160 1.25 6.05 -18.04
C LEU A 160 1.39 7.20 -19.03
N TYR A 161 2.18 8.22 -18.65
CA TYR A 161 2.36 9.42 -19.46
C TYR A 161 3.83 9.84 -19.52
N TYR A 162 4.25 10.37 -20.67
CA TYR A 162 5.47 11.17 -20.87
C TYR A 162 5.07 12.58 -21.28
N ASP A 163 5.52 13.59 -20.56
CA ASP A 163 5.29 15.02 -20.85
C ASP A 163 3.83 15.34 -21.20
N GLY A 164 2.90 14.72 -20.47
CA GLY A 164 1.46 14.88 -20.64
C GLY A 164 0.79 14.00 -21.68
N ASN A 165 1.55 13.27 -22.51
CA ASN A 165 1.02 12.36 -23.51
C ASN A 165 0.89 10.94 -22.97
N ALA A 166 -0.26 10.30 -23.16
CA ALA A 166 -0.48 8.92 -22.77
C ALA A 166 0.39 7.98 -23.59
N VAL A 167 1.09 7.05 -22.92
CA VAL A 167 2.06 6.13 -23.53
C VAL A 167 1.85 4.66 -23.13
N GLY A 168 0.77 4.40 -22.36
CA GLY A 168 0.44 3.05 -21.95
C GLY A 168 -0.61 3.03 -20.87
#